data_7724171ca4b3c8771868933ffd6ef0a8
#
_entry.id   7724171ca4b3c8771868933ffd6ef0a8
#
_cell.length_a   1.000
_cell.length_b   1.000
_cell.length_c   1.000
_cell.angle_alpha   90.00
_cell.angle_beta   90.00
_cell.angle_gamma   90.00
#
_symmetry.space_group_name_H-M   'P 1'
#
loop_
_entity.id
_entity.type
_entity.pdbx_description
1 polymer ?
#
loop_
_entity_poly.entity_id
_entity_poly.type
_entity_poly.pdbx_seq_one_letter_code
_entity_poly.pdbx_strand_id
1 'polypeptide(L)'
;MHHTARAPVLEVRNLRAHIGTPRGVVRAVDDVSLTVGPAQALGVVGESGSGKSVMAKAIMGMLPGRSGCSGEIVFQGQNLLALSPKERAKIWGSRISMVFQDPGRSLNPVVRVERQLTEGMRRHLGISRSEARSRALELLTEVGVPDPERRLRCYPHELSGGMRQRVMIAIALACRPDLVIADEPTTALDVTVQRQILDLLRRLQQDRGTALMLISHDLAVVAGRTDRTAVMYAGRLAEVGSTDSVFAAPRHQYTHALLGAVPTLDHKRHTPLRLITGTLPDPIAPPDGCRFAPRCTSAQASCTEPGPEMTPLAQDHHIACCVPVSAPGAPTAGGERVGR
;
A
#
# COMPACT_ATOMS: atom_id res chain seq x y z
N MET A 1 10.64 16.21 25.79
CA MET A 1 9.20 16.38 25.50
C MET A 1 8.66 15.00 25.14
N HIS A 2 7.91 14.38 26.05
CA HIS A 2 7.27 13.09 25.77
C HIS A 2 6.19 13.30 24.71
N HIS A 3 6.46 12.88 23.48
CA HIS A 3 5.41 12.68 22.52
C HIS A 3 4.51 11.56 23.06
N THR A 4 3.39 11.89 23.65
CA THR A 4 2.30 10.94 23.85
C THR A 4 1.94 10.41 22.48
N ALA A 5 2.29 9.16 22.20
CA ALA A 5 1.97 8.50 20.93
C ALA A 5 0.46 8.54 20.75
N ARG A 6 -0.03 9.34 19.79
CA ARG A 6 -1.45 9.34 19.40
C ARG A 6 -1.83 7.95 18.95
N ALA A 7 -3.00 7.46 19.37
CA ALA A 7 -3.51 6.17 18.93
C ALA A 7 -3.51 6.07 17.39
N PRO A 8 -3.17 4.92 16.82
CA PRO A 8 -3.15 4.71 15.38
C PRO A 8 -4.55 4.91 14.77
N VAL A 9 -4.61 5.43 13.55
CA VAL A 9 -5.85 5.53 12.78
C VAL A 9 -6.28 4.15 12.29
N LEU A 10 -5.32 3.35 11.83
CA LEU A 10 -5.52 1.97 11.44
C LEU A 10 -4.51 1.07 12.14
N GLU A 11 -4.98 -0.03 12.69
CA GLU A 11 -4.17 -1.11 13.22
C GLU A 11 -4.68 -2.44 12.66
N VAL A 12 -3.80 -3.15 12.00
CA VAL A 12 -4.03 -4.49 11.46
C VAL A 12 -3.24 -5.46 12.33
N ARG A 13 -3.90 -6.49 12.87
CA ARG A 13 -3.30 -7.48 13.76
C ARG A 13 -3.54 -8.89 13.24
N ASN A 14 -2.46 -9.62 12.98
CA ASN A 14 -2.45 -11.02 12.54
C ASN A 14 -3.45 -11.28 11.41
N LEU A 15 -3.57 -10.35 10.47
CA LEU A 15 -4.50 -10.42 9.36
C LEU A 15 -4.15 -11.60 8.46
N ARG A 16 -5.14 -12.45 8.23
CA ARG A 16 -5.10 -13.52 7.23
C ARG A 16 -6.26 -13.34 6.28
N ALA A 17 -5.95 -13.31 4.98
CA ALA A 17 -6.95 -13.27 3.93
C ALA A 17 -6.66 -14.35 2.90
N HIS A 18 -7.64 -15.19 2.65
CA HIS A 18 -7.55 -16.28 1.70
C HIS A 18 -8.69 -16.24 0.69
N ILE A 19 -8.40 -16.72 -0.51
CA ILE A 19 -9.32 -16.70 -1.64
C ILE A 19 -9.50 -18.15 -2.14
N GLY A 20 -10.74 -18.65 -2.11
CA GLY A 20 -11.07 -19.93 -2.68
C GLY A 20 -11.04 -19.89 -4.20
N THR A 21 -10.25 -20.76 -4.81
CA THR A 21 -10.15 -20.96 -6.27
C THR A 21 -10.43 -22.41 -6.64
N PRO A 22 -10.71 -22.72 -7.92
CA PRO A 22 -10.85 -24.12 -8.36
C PRO A 22 -9.60 -24.98 -8.11
N ARG A 23 -8.41 -24.37 -8.02
CA ARG A 23 -7.14 -25.06 -7.75
C ARG A 23 -6.84 -25.27 -6.26
N GLY A 24 -7.55 -24.58 -5.37
CA GLY A 24 -7.33 -24.61 -3.93
C GLY A 24 -7.48 -23.25 -3.27
N VAL A 25 -7.10 -23.15 -2.01
CA VAL A 25 -7.18 -21.94 -1.20
C VAL A 25 -5.88 -21.15 -1.33
N VAL A 26 -5.95 -19.97 -1.95
CA VAL A 26 -4.84 -19.03 -2.07
C VAL A 26 -4.67 -18.29 -0.74
N ARG A 27 -3.53 -18.40 -0.08
CA ARG A 27 -3.16 -17.65 1.14
C ARG A 27 -2.55 -16.30 0.73
N ALA A 28 -3.39 -15.37 0.30
CA ALA A 28 -2.95 -14.11 -0.28
C ALA A 28 -2.38 -13.13 0.76
N VAL A 29 -2.89 -13.16 2.00
CA VAL A 29 -2.34 -12.45 3.17
C VAL A 29 -2.27 -13.47 4.29
N ASP A 30 -1.14 -13.57 4.96
CA ASP A 30 -0.89 -14.57 5.97
C ASP A 30 -0.07 -13.98 7.11
N ASP A 31 -0.77 -13.66 8.21
CA ASP A 31 -0.20 -13.16 9.44
C ASP A 31 0.46 -11.77 9.31
N VAL A 32 -0.27 -10.81 8.74
CA VAL A 32 0.21 -9.44 8.57
C VAL A 32 -0.26 -8.56 9.72
N SER A 33 0.71 -7.89 10.38
CA SER A 33 0.44 -6.88 11.42
C SER A 33 1.14 -5.58 11.07
N LEU A 34 0.39 -4.48 11.00
CA LEU A 34 0.91 -3.13 10.70
C LEU A 34 0.02 -2.05 11.30
N THR A 35 0.56 -0.85 11.41
CA THR A 35 -0.14 0.33 11.92
C THR A 35 0.03 1.53 11.00
N VAL A 36 -0.98 2.40 10.97
CA VAL A 36 -0.93 3.71 10.33
C VAL A 36 -1.35 4.75 11.33
N GLY A 37 -0.45 5.67 11.66
CA GLY A 37 -0.71 6.79 12.57
C GLY A 37 -1.55 7.90 11.95
N PRO A 38 -2.04 8.86 12.77
CA PRO A 38 -2.69 10.07 12.28
C PRO A 38 -1.73 10.88 11.40
N ALA A 39 -2.25 11.40 10.28
CA ALA A 39 -1.48 12.18 9.31
C ALA A 39 -0.19 11.48 8.82
N GLN A 40 -0.09 10.16 8.97
CA GLN A 40 1.06 9.37 8.55
C GLN A 40 0.83 8.80 7.16
N ALA A 41 1.88 8.77 6.34
CA ALA A 41 1.92 8.06 5.08
C ALA A 41 2.72 6.75 5.25
N LEU A 42 2.04 5.61 5.06
CA LEU A 42 2.65 4.28 5.03
C LEU A 42 2.74 3.80 3.58
N GLY A 43 3.95 3.51 3.11
CA GLY A 43 4.19 2.79 1.86
C GLY A 43 4.08 1.28 2.07
N VAL A 44 3.35 0.59 1.19
CA VAL A 44 3.32 -0.88 1.16
C VAL A 44 3.86 -1.33 -0.19
N VAL A 45 5.02 -1.97 -0.19
CA VAL A 45 5.74 -2.33 -1.42
C VAL A 45 6.03 -3.82 -1.52
N GLY A 46 6.33 -4.29 -2.73
CA GLY A 46 6.69 -5.67 -3.02
C GLY A 46 6.31 -6.06 -4.44
N GLU A 47 6.77 -7.21 -4.91
CA GLU A 47 6.48 -7.72 -6.26
C GLU A 47 4.96 -7.87 -6.52
N SER A 48 4.56 -7.89 -7.80
CA SER A 48 3.20 -8.24 -8.19
C SER A 48 2.83 -9.63 -7.63
N GLY A 49 1.62 -9.79 -7.09
CA GLY A 49 1.21 -11.04 -6.45
C GLY A 49 1.67 -11.21 -4.99
N SER A 50 2.39 -10.25 -4.38
CA SER A 50 2.80 -10.34 -2.97
C SER A 50 1.67 -10.18 -1.95
N GLY A 51 0.43 -9.88 -2.36
CA GLY A 51 -0.75 -9.80 -1.47
C GLY A 51 -1.20 -8.37 -1.11
N LYS A 52 -0.51 -7.32 -1.52
CA LYS A 52 -0.77 -5.90 -1.17
C LYS A 52 -2.21 -5.45 -1.45
N SER A 53 -2.67 -5.63 -2.69
CA SER A 53 -4.03 -5.25 -3.08
C SER A 53 -5.10 -6.12 -2.42
N VAL A 54 -4.79 -7.38 -2.09
CA VAL A 54 -5.71 -8.24 -1.33
C VAL A 54 -5.83 -7.74 0.10
N MET A 55 -4.73 -7.32 0.74
CA MET A 55 -4.74 -6.69 2.05
C MET A 55 -5.58 -5.40 2.06
N ALA A 56 -5.40 -4.52 1.07
CA ALA A 56 -6.22 -3.31 0.92
C ALA A 56 -7.71 -3.64 0.79
N LYS A 57 -8.05 -4.61 -0.06
CA LYS A 57 -9.43 -5.08 -0.22
C LYS A 57 -9.99 -5.73 1.04
N ALA A 58 -9.18 -6.44 1.83
CA ALA A 58 -9.58 -6.98 3.12
C ALA A 58 -9.96 -5.87 4.11
N ILE A 59 -9.14 -4.81 4.20
CA ILE A 59 -9.41 -3.63 5.03
C ILE A 59 -10.70 -2.94 4.59
N MET A 60 -10.94 -2.85 3.28
CA MET A 60 -12.16 -2.26 2.71
C MET A 60 -13.37 -3.22 2.73
N GLY A 61 -13.22 -4.46 3.22
CA GLY A 61 -14.29 -5.46 3.19
C GLY A 61 -14.75 -5.83 1.78
N MET A 62 -13.85 -5.74 0.79
CA MET A 62 -14.13 -5.92 -0.64
C MET A 62 -13.52 -7.23 -1.20
N LEU A 63 -13.28 -8.21 -0.35
CA LEU A 63 -12.82 -9.52 -0.82
C LEU A 63 -13.92 -10.22 -1.65
N PRO A 64 -13.56 -11.02 -2.67
CA PRO A 64 -14.53 -11.74 -3.49
C PRO A 64 -15.29 -12.80 -2.67
N GLY A 65 -16.47 -13.20 -3.11
CA GLY A 65 -17.45 -13.97 -2.35
C GLY A 65 -17.03 -15.37 -1.80
N ARG A 66 -15.95 -15.97 -2.29
CA ARG A 66 -15.36 -17.21 -1.76
C ARG A 66 -14.09 -16.95 -0.96
N SER A 67 -14.05 -15.85 -0.23
CA SER A 67 -12.88 -15.46 0.56
C SER A 67 -13.17 -15.55 2.05
N GLY A 68 -12.12 -15.84 2.82
CA GLY A 68 -12.13 -15.73 4.27
C GLY A 68 -11.16 -14.66 4.74
N CYS A 69 -11.51 -14.01 5.84
CA CYS A 69 -10.69 -13.02 6.51
C CYS A 69 -10.73 -13.27 8.02
N SER A 70 -9.55 -13.30 8.66
CA SER A 70 -9.41 -13.46 10.11
C SER A 70 -8.31 -12.56 10.66
N GLY A 71 -8.19 -12.45 11.97
CA GLY A 71 -7.38 -11.46 12.66
C GLY A 71 -8.22 -10.25 13.04
N GLU A 72 -7.59 -9.08 13.18
CA GLU A 72 -8.28 -7.85 13.53
C GLU A 72 -7.90 -6.71 12.57
N ILE A 73 -8.89 -5.90 12.22
CA ILE A 73 -8.70 -4.63 11.49
C ILE A 73 -9.35 -3.55 12.35
N VAL A 74 -8.54 -2.88 13.15
CA VAL A 74 -9.02 -1.87 14.10
C VAL A 74 -8.84 -0.48 13.48
N PHE A 75 -9.93 0.20 13.24
CA PHE A 75 -9.97 1.57 12.75
C PHE A 75 -10.47 2.49 13.86
N GLN A 76 -9.60 3.39 14.34
CA GLN A 76 -9.89 4.31 15.45
C GLN A 76 -10.53 3.60 16.67
N GLY A 77 -9.96 2.47 17.06
CA GLY A 77 -10.42 1.67 18.21
C GLY A 77 -11.58 0.72 17.93
N GLN A 78 -12.12 0.67 16.71
CA GLN A 78 -13.24 -0.18 16.34
C GLN A 78 -12.82 -1.29 15.37
N ASN A 79 -13.04 -2.57 15.74
CA ASN A 79 -12.70 -3.70 14.87
C ASN A 79 -13.72 -3.81 13.73
N LEU A 80 -13.28 -3.52 12.50
CA LEU A 80 -14.12 -3.52 11.30
C LEU A 80 -14.68 -4.91 10.95
N LEU A 81 -13.97 -5.99 11.29
CA LEU A 81 -14.42 -7.35 11.00
C LEU A 81 -15.62 -7.75 11.86
N ALA A 82 -15.76 -7.18 13.06
CA ALA A 82 -16.87 -7.43 13.98
C ALA A 82 -18.15 -6.65 13.64
N LEU A 83 -18.06 -5.64 12.77
CA LEU A 83 -19.18 -4.78 12.43
C LEU A 83 -20.18 -5.44 11.49
N SER A 84 -21.46 -5.11 11.67
CA SER A 84 -22.50 -5.42 10.70
C SER A 84 -22.31 -4.69 9.37
N PRO A 85 -22.88 -5.18 8.25
CA PRO A 85 -22.81 -4.48 6.96
C PRO A 85 -23.30 -3.03 7.00
N LYS A 86 -24.33 -2.74 7.81
CA LYS A 86 -24.89 -1.37 7.97
C LYS A 86 -23.90 -0.44 8.69
N GLU A 87 -23.20 -0.92 9.70
CA GLU A 87 -22.18 -0.13 10.42
C GLU A 87 -20.98 0.12 9.53
N ARG A 88 -20.49 -0.91 8.85
CA ARG A 88 -19.39 -0.77 7.87
C ARG A 88 -19.70 0.23 6.77
N ALA A 89 -20.94 0.25 6.24
CA ALA A 89 -21.38 1.20 5.23
C ALA A 89 -21.34 2.67 5.68
N LYS A 90 -21.32 2.94 7.00
CA LYS A 90 -21.13 4.30 7.54
C LYS A 90 -19.66 4.74 7.57
N ILE A 91 -18.74 3.78 7.53
CA ILE A 91 -17.30 4.03 7.60
C ILE A 91 -16.71 4.10 6.20
N TRP A 92 -17.07 3.14 5.35
CA TRP A 92 -16.51 3.06 3.99
C TRP A 92 -17.08 4.14 3.08
N GLY A 93 -16.18 4.82 2.34
CA GLY A 93 -16.50 5.96 1.48
C GLY A 93 -16.69 7.29 2.23
N SER A 94 -16.79 7.26 3.57
CA SER A 94 -16.88 8.47 4.39
C SER A 94 -15.62 8.70 5.22
N ARG A 95 -15.18 7.71 6.00
CA ARG A 95 -14.05 7.81 6.92
C ARG A 95 -12.82 7.04 6.43
N ILE A 96 -13.03 5.93 5.72
CA ILE A 96 -12.00 5.20 4.97
C ILE A 96 -12.40 5.23 3.52
N SER A 97 -11.52 5.67 2.64
CA SER A 97 -11.73 5.67 1.20
C SER A 97 -10.60 5.00 0.46
N MET A 98 -10.84 4.65 -0.80
CA MET A 98 -9.86 3.96 -1.63
C MET A 98 -9.75 4.61 -3.01
N VAL A 99 -8.50 4.80 -3.44
CA VAL A 99 -8.14 5.12 -4.82
C VAL A 99 -7.71 3.81 -5.48
N PHE A 100 -8.47 3.36 -6.46
CA PHE A 100 -8.24 2.07 -7.13
C PHE A 100 -7.15 2.17 -8.21
N GLN A 101 -6.60 1.04 -8.59
CA GLN A 101 -5.55 0.91 -9.59
C GLN A 101 -5.96 1.39 -10.98
N ASP A 102 -7.19 1.10 -11.42
CA ASP A 102 -7.70 1.41 -12.77
C ASP A 102 -8.92 2.33 -12.70
N PRO A 103 -8.75 3.63 -13.04
CA PRO A 103 -9.86 4.57 -13.06
C PRO A 103 -10.90 4.25 -14.15
N GLY A 104 -10.50 3.53 -15.19
CA GLY A 104 -11.42 3.14 -16.28
C GLY A 104 -12.44 2.10 -15.82
N ARG A 105 -12.04 1.23 -14.87
CA ARG A 105 -12.94 0.23 -14.26
C ARG A 105 -13.67 0.75 -13.03
N SER A 106 -13.12 1.76 -12.37
CA SER A 106 -13.67 2.28 -11.10
C SER A 106 -14.73 3.35 -11.32
N LEU A 107 -14.58 4.16 -12.36
CA LEU A 107 -15.58 5.15 -12.73
C LEU A 107 -16.67 4.52 -13.59
N ASN A 108 -17.94 4.77 -13.26
CA ASN A 108 -19.07 4.29 -14.06
C ASN A 108 -19.16 5.06 -15.39
N PRO A 109 -18.93 4.41 -16.55
CA PRO A 109 -18.82 5.09 -17.86
C PRO A 109 -20.11 5.75 -18.32
N VAL A 110 -21.28 5.32 -17.83
CA VAL A 110 -22.59 5.86 -18.20
C VAL A 110 -23.17 6.87 -17.21
N VAL A 111 -22.36 7.25 -16.20
CA VAL A 111 -22.73 8.24 -15.17
C VAL A 111 -21.79 9.44 -15.24
N ARG A 112 -22.34 10.66 -15.27
CA ARG A 112 -21.54 11.88 -15.31
C ARG A 112 -20.68 12.05 -14.05
N VAL A 113 -19.54 12.71 -14.21
CA VAL A 113 -18.58 13.00 -13.13
C VAL A 113 -19.25 13.67 -11.94
N GLU A 114 -20.12 14.69 -12.17
CA GLU A 114 -20.87 15.38 -11.11
C GLU A 114 -21.60 14.41 -10.19
N ARG A 115 -22.36 13.48 -10.78
CA ARG A 115 -23.14 12.54 -9.98
C ARG A 115 -22.27 11.60 -9.16
N GLN A 116 -21.20 11.07 -9.77
CA GLN A 116 -20.29 10.16 -9.09
C GLN A 116 -19.56 10.85 -7.94
N LEU A 117 -19.15 12.11 -8.12
CA LEU A 117 -18.46 12.90 -7.11
C LEU A 117 -19.38 13.36 -5.98
N THR A 118 -20.64 13.73 -6.28
CA THR A 118 -21.59 14.29 -5.31
C THR A 118 -22.40 13.23 -4.57
N GLU A 119 -22.53 12.01 -5.09
CA GLU A 119 -23.35 10.95 -4.50
C GLU A 119 -22.88 10.57 -3.09
N GLY A 120 -21.58 10.35 -2.91
CA GLY A 120 -20.97 10.05 -1.61
C GLY A 120 -21.19 11.18 -0.60
N MET A 121 -20.97 12.43 -1.00
CA MET A 121 -21.19 13.60 -0.14
C MET A 121 -22.63 13.71 0.33
N ARG A 122 -23.59 13.56 -0.59
CA ARG A 122 -25.02 13.65 -0.24
C ARG A 122 -25.46 12.51 0.67
N ARG A 123 -24.95 11.31 0.43
CA ARG A 123 -25.29 10.12 1.23
C ARG A 123 -24.71 10.16 2.64
N HIS A 124 -23.44 10.55 2.77
CA HIS A 124 -22.70 10.45 4.04
C HIS A 124 -22.70 11.75 4.84
N LEU A 125 -22.71 12.91 4.17
CA LEU A 125 -22.70 14.21 4.84
C LEU A 125 -24.09 14.84 4.96
N GLY A 126 -25.11 14.30 4.25
CA GLY A 126 -26.47 14.82 4.29
C GLY A 126 -26.66 16.21 3.67
N ILE A 127 -25.68 16.68 2.88
CA ILE A 127 -25.70 18.03 2.29
C ILE A 127 -26.61 18.11 1.06
N SER A 128 -27.06 19.33 0.76
CA SER A 128 -27.92 19.62 -0.39
C SER A 128 -27.20 19.34 -1.72
N ARG A 129 -27.97 19.21 -2.81
CA ARG A 129 -27.41 19.03 -4.16
C ARG A 129 -26.56 20.24 -4.59
N SER A 130 -26.99 21.46 -4.28
CA SER A 130 -26.26 22.68 -4.60
C SER A 130 -24.92 22.76 -3.85
N GLU A 131 -24.92 22.46 -2.56
CA GLU A 131 -23.72 22.44 -1.74
C GLU A 131 -22.74 21.33 -2.19
N ALA A 132 -23.24 20.12 -2.48
CA ALA A 132 -22.43 19.04 -2.99
C ALA A 132 -21.77 19.41 -4.34
N ARG A 133 -22.51 20.13 -5.21
CA ARG A 133 -21.97 20.60 -6.49
C ARG A 133 -20.86 21.66 -6.30
N SER A 134 -21.06 22.62 -5.38
CA SER A 134 -20.04 23.62 -5.05
C SER A 134 -18.76 22.95 -4.55
N ARG A 135 -18.87 22.02 -3.60
CA ARG A 135 -17.73 21.25 -3.09
C ARG A 135 -17.06 20.38 -4.17
N ALA A 136 -17.85 19.85 -5.10
CA ALA A 136 -17.29 19.08 -6.23
C ALA A 136 -16.44 19.95 -7.15
N LEU A 137 -16.84 21.22 -7.40
CA LEU A 137 -16.03 22.18 -8.16
C LEU A 137 -14.72 22.50 -7.43
N GLU A 138 -14.79 22.78 -6.14
CA GLU A 138 -13.62 23.03 -5.30
C GLU A 138 -12.64 21.86 -5.34
N LEU A 139 -13.14 20.63 -5.18
CA LEU A 139 -12.33 19.41 -5.24
C LEU A 139 -11.67 19.19 -6.60
N LEU A 140 -12.41 19.38 -7.72
CA LEU A 140 -11.81 19.25 -9.05
C LEU A 140 -10.72 20.31 -9.29
N THR A 141 -10.89 21.50 -8.76
CA THR A 141 -9.88 22.56 -8.80
C THR A 141 -8.65 22.15 -7.97
N GLU A 142 -8.85 21.67 -6.75
CA GLU A 142 -7.80 21.23 -5.83
C GLU A 142 -6.95 20.08 -6.39
N VAL A 143 -7.60 19.11 -7.06
CA VAL A 143 -6.87 18.03 -7.73
C VAL A 143 -6.28 18.44 -9.09
N GLY A 144 -6.49 19.68 -9.52
CA GLY A 144 -5.91 20.25 -10.75
C GLY A 144 -6.56 19.73 -12.04
N VAL A 145 -7.89 19.51 -12.03
CA VAL A 145 -8.65 19.22 -13.26
C VAL A 145 -8.97 20.54 -13.95
N PRO A 146 -8.54 20.76 -15.21
CA PRO A 146 -8.83 21.99 -15.95
C PRO A 146 -10.33 22.09 -16.28
N ASP A 147 -10.86 23.31 -16.32
CA ASP A 147 -12.28 23.60 -16.64
C ASP A 147 -13.27 22.78 -15.78
N PRO A 148 -13.22 22.83 -14.45
CA PRO A 148 -13.95 21.93 -13.58
C PRO A 148 -15.47 21.96 -13.80
N GLU A 149 -16.05 23.11 -14.13
CA GLU A 149 -17.49 23.22 -14.45
C GLU A 149 -17.88 22.40 -15.69
N ARG A 150 -17.08 22.46 -16.75
CA ARG A 150 -17.28 21.66 -17.95
C ARG A 150 -17.08 20.19 -17.64
N ARG A 151 -16.01 19.83 -16.87
CA ARG A 151 -15.68 18.44 -16.57
C ARG A 151 -16.69 17.74 -15.66
N LEU A 152 -17.37 18.46 -14.78
CA LEU A 152 -18.49 17.89 -14.02
C LEU A 152 -19.60 17.33 -14.93
N ARG A 153 -19.83 17.95 -16.07
CA ARG A 153 -20.88 17.52 -17.03
C ARG A 153 -20.44 16.37 -17.93
N CYS A 154 -19.14 16.09 -18.01
CA CYS A 154 -18.59 15.04 -18.85
C CYS A 154 -18.84 13.63 -18.27
N TYR A 155 -18.78 12.65 -19.14
CA TYR A 155 -18.68 11.25 -18.78
C TYR A 155 -17.21 10.84 -18.67
N PRO A 156 -16.86 9.75 -17.93
CA PRO A 156 -15.47 9.33 -17.77
C PRO A 156 -14.72 9.09 -19.09
N HIS A 157 -15.38 8.57 -20.12
CA HIS A 157 -14.75 8.30 -21.42
C HIS A 157 -14.34 9.57 -22.20
N GLU A 158 -14.89 10.73 -21.85
CA GLU A 158 -14.51 12.03 -22.42
C GLU A 158 -13.28 12.67 -21.73
N LEU A 159 -12.71 12.00 -20.72
CA LEU A 159 -11.56 12.47 -19.96
C LEU A 159 -10.30 11.68 -20.34
N SER A 160 -9.13 12.36 -20.30
CA SER A 160 -7.83 11.67 -20.40
C SER A 160 -7.59 10.74 -19.22
N GLY A 161 -6.63 9.81 -19.32
CA GLY A 161 -6.26 8.90 -18.24
C GLY A 161 -5.90 9.64 -16.94
N GLY A 162 -5.04 10.65 -17.05
CA GLY A 162 -4.66 11.50 -15.90
C GLY A 162 -5.82 12.29 -15.31
N MET A 163 -6.76 12.79 -16.13
CA MET A 163 -7.97 13.45 -15.62
C MET A 163 -8.89 12.46 -14.89
N ARG A 164 -9.10 11.25 -15.44
CA ARG A 164 -9.89 10.21 -14.73
C ARG A 164 -9.27 9.88 -13.37
N GLN A 165 -7.94 9.79 -13.31
CA GLN A 165 -7.22 9.54 -12.05
C GLN A 165 -7.45 10.66 -11.03
N ARG A 166 -7.35 11.93 -11.46
CA ARG A 166 -7.62 13.09 -10.60
C ARG A 166 -9.07 13.12 -10.11
N VAL A 167 -10.04 12.79 -10.97
CA VAL A 167 -11.46 12.65 -10.59
C VAL A 167 -11.64 11.54 -9.56
N MET A 168 -10.99 10.38 -9.72
CA MET A 168 -11.06 9.28 -8.76
C MET A 168 -10.46 9.69 -7.40
N ILE A 169 -9.35 10.43 -7.38
CA ILE A 169 -8.79 11.01 -6.16
C ILE A 169 -9.78 11.99 -5.52
N ALA A 170 -10.40 12.88 -6.30
CA ALA A 170 -11.41 13.80 -5.80
C ALA A 170 -12.60 13.06 -5.16
N ILE A 171 -13.08 11.97 -5.77
CA ILE A 171 -14.14 11.12 -5.20
C ILE A 171 -13.67 10.51 -3.87
N ALA A 172 -12.46 9.98 -3.80
CA ALA A 172 -11.93 9.39 -2.57
C ALA A 172 -11.83 10.43 -1.43
N LEU A 173 -11.56 11.68 -1.74
CA LEU A 173 -11.42 12.78 -0.76
C LEU A 173 -12.73 13.53 -0.47
N ALA A 174 -13.80 13.23 -1.19
CA ALA A 174 -15.05 14.00 -1.18
C ALA A 174 -15.70 14.13 0.22
N CYS A 175 -15.60 13.09 1.02
CA CYS A 175 -16.14 13.06 2.38
C CYS A 175 -15.12 13.42 3.48
N ARG A 176 -13.92 13.89 3.12
CA ARG A 176 -12.82 14.18 4.06
C ARG A 176 -12.48 12.98 4.94
N PRO A 177 -12.03 11.86 4.34
CA PRO A 177 -11.76 10.64 5.09
C PRO A 177 -10.59 10.80 6.06
N ASP A 178 -10.58 10.03 7.15
CA ASP A 178 -9.47 9.92 8.09
C ASP A 178 -8.31 9.09 7.50
N LEU A 179 -8.64 8.12 6.60
CA LEU A 179 -7.68 7.25 5.94
C LEU A 179 -8.00 7.13 4.44
N VAL A 180 -6.99 7.32 3.61
CA VAL A 180 -7.02 7.00 2.17
C VAL A 180 -6.10 5.81 1.89
N ILE A 181 -6.62 4.79 1.24
CA ILE A 181 -5.83 3.66 0.71
C ILE A 181 -5.69 3.88 -0.80
N ALA A 182 -4.47 4.09 -1.29
CA ALA A 182 -4.19 4.26 -2.70
C ALA A 182 -3.50 2.99 -3.23
N ASP A 183 -4.27 2.16 -3.95
CA ASP A 183 -3.79 0.89 -4.50
C ASP A 183 -3.28 1.10 -5.92
N GLU A 184 -1.96 1.16 -6.06
CA GLU A 184 -1.23 1.42 -7.32
C GLU A 184 -1.83 2.59 -8.12
N PRO A 185 -1.93 3.80 -7.54
CA PRO A 185 -2.73 4.90 -8.10
C PRO A 185 -2.16 5.49 -9.40
N THR A 186 -1.05 4.98 -9.90
CA THR A 186 -0.35 5.52 -11.07
C THR A 186 -0.04 4.47 -12.15
N THR A 187 -0.55 3.26 -11.98
CA THR A 187 -0.39 2.20 -12.99
C THR A 187 -1.05 2.66 -14.32
N ALA A 188 -0.37 2.42 -15.43
CA ALA A 188 -0.77 2.81 -16.79
C ALA A 188 -0.77 4.33 -17.09
N LEU A 189 -0.07 5.14 -16.27
CA LEU A 189 0.19 6.55 -16.57
C LEU A 189 1.65 6.74 -17.02
N ASP A 190 1.89 7.76 -17.83
CA ASP A 190 3.26 8.16 -18.14
C ASP A 190 3.99 8.72 -16.91
N VAL A 191 5.33 8.68 -16.93
CA VAL A 191 6.17 9.03 -15.76
C VAL A 191 5.90 10.45 -15.24
N THR A 192 5.61 11.40 -16.14
CA THR A 192 5.35 12.78 -15.76
C THR A 192 4.03 12.93 -15.01
N VAL A 193 2.97 12.31 -15.53
CA VAL A 193 1.64 12.30 -14.89
C VAL A 193 1.69 11.50 -13.60
N GLN A 194 2.40 10.35 -13.58
CA GLN A 194 2.64 9.57 -12.37
C GLN A 194 3.22 10.42 -11.25
N ARG A 195 4.30 11.13 -11.51
CA ARG A 195 4.92 12.04 -10.54
C ARG A 195 3.93 13.09 -10.02
N GLN A 196 3.19 13.75 -10.93
CA GLN A 196 2.19 14.76 -10.55
C GLN A 196 1.08 14.20 -9.64
N ILE A 197 0.60 12.99 -9.91
CA ILE A 197 -0.43 12.34 -9.11
C ILE A 197 0.09 11.98 -7.72
N LEU A 198 1.32 11.46 -7.62
CA LEU A 198 1.92 11.10 -6.33
C LEU A 198 2.21 12.34 -5.47
N ASP A 199 2.73 13.41 -6.09
CA ASP A 199 2.98 14.67 -5.41
C ASP A 199 1.66 15.33 -4.96
N LEU A 200 0.59 15.21 -5.76
CA LEU A 200 -0.76 15.63 -5.40
C LEU A 200 -1.27 14.87 -4.17
N LEU A 201 -1.18 13.53 -4.17
CA LEU A 201 -1.61 12.70 -3.03
C LEU A 201 -0.85 13.06 -1.75
N ARG A 202 0.47 13.25 -1.83
CA ARG A 202 1.29 13.64 -0.67
C ARG A 202 0.90 15.01 -0.14
N ARG A 203 0.75 16.01 -1.02
CA ARG A 203 0.29 17.36 -0.65
C ARG A 203 -1.08 17.30 0.05
N LEU A 204 -2.07 16.65 -0.56
CA LEU A 204 -3.42 16.56 0.00
C LEU A 204 -3.45 15.81 1.34
N GLN A 205 -2.59 14.81 1.51
CA GLN A 205 -2.41 14.08 2.76
C GLN A 205 -1.88 15.03 3.86
N GLN A 206 -0.88 15.84 3.56
CA GLN A 206 -0.29 16.80 4.50
C GLN A 206 -1.26 17.93 4.84
N ASP A 207 -1.86 18.58 3.81
CA ASP A 207 -2.74 19.73 3.99
C ASP A 207 -4.00 19.39 4.79
N ARG A 208 -4.50 18.16 4.66
CA ARG A 208 -5.73 17.71 5.33
C ARG A 208 -5.49 16.92 6.60
N GLY A 209 -4.24 16.54 6.89
CA GLY A 209 -3.89 15.68 8.03
C GLY A 209 -4.49 14.26 7.92
N THR A 210 -4.83 13.83 6.70
CA THR A 210 -5.37 12.50 6.42
C THR A 210 -4.27 11.44 6.50
N ALA A 211 -4.54 10.26 7.06
CA ALA A 211 -3.61 9.14 6.96
C ALA A 211 -3.64 8.55 5.53
N LEU A 212 -2.48 8.13 5.02
CA LEU A 212 -2.35 7.57 3.67
C LEU A 212 -1.68 6.18 3.74
N MET A 213 -2.29 5.18 3.12
CA MET A 213 -1.64 3.91 2.79
C MET A 213 -1.40 3.88 1.27
N LEU A 214 -0.14 4.02 0.86
CA LEU A 214 0.27 4.03 -0.55
C LEU A 214 0.83 2.67 -0.95
N ILE A 215 0.12 1.95 -1.78
CA ILE A 215 0.52 0.63 -2.27
C ILE A 215 1.16 0.77 -3.65
N SER A 216 2.33 0.15 -3.82
CA SER A 216 3.03 0.13 -5.10
C SER A 216 3.87 -1.15 -5.26
N HIS A 217 4.12 -1.55 -6.49
CA HIS A 217 5.16 -2.54 -6.81
C HIS A 217 6.51 -1.86 -7.06
N ASP A 218 6.55 -0.54 -7.19
CA ASP A 218 7.76 0.24 -7.43
C ASP A 218 8.18 0.96 -6.14
N LEU A 219 9.39 0.66 -5.67
CA LEU A 219 10.00 1.29 -4.50
C LEU A 219 10.23 2.80 -4.70
N ALA A 220 10.56 3.24 -5.93
CA ALA A 220 10.77 4.65 -6.22
C ALA A 220 9.51 5.50 -6.01
N VAL A 221 8.34 4.89 -6.08
CA VAL A 221 7.05 5.55 -5.83
C VAL A 221 6.90 5.97 -4.37
N VAL A 222 7.37 5.15 -3.41
CA VAL A 222 7.23 5.40 -1.97
C VAL A 222 8.40 6.21 -1.41
N ALA A 223 9.57 6.15 -2.05
CA ALA A 223 10.75 6.92 -1.66
C ALA A 223 10.44 8.43 -1.63
N GLY A 224 10.73 9.08 -0.50
CA GLY A 224 10.49 10.51 -0.29
C GLY A 224 9.01 10.94 -0.23
N ARG A 225 8.06 9.99 -0.28
CA ARG A 225 6.62 10.26 -0.22
C ARG A 225 5.91 9.62 0.95
N THR A 226 6.54 8.68 1.62
CA THR A 226 5.98 8.00 2.79
C THR A 226 6.88 8.15 4.00
N ASP A 227 6.30 8.14 5.17
CA ASP A 227 7.03 8.28 6.44
C ASP A 227 7.57 6.92 6.89
N ARG A 228 6.80 5.84 6.64
CA ARG A 228 7.17 4.46 6.91
C ARG A 228 6.94 3.59 5.69
N THR A 229 7.69 2.51 5.61
CA THR A 229 7.58 1.52 4.52
C THR A 229 7.44 0.12 5.11
N ALA A 230 6.46 -0.62 4.59
CA ALA A 230 6.25 -2.04 4.83
C ALA A 230 6.52 -2.82 3.54
N VAL A 231 7.48 -3.71 3.57
CA VAL A 231 7.86 -4.56 2.43
C VAL A 231 7.15 -5.90 2.55
N MET A 232 6.35 -6.25 1.54
CA MET A 232 5.53 -7.44 1.50
C MET A 232 6.04 -8.45 0.49
N TYR A 233 6.20 -9.71 0.90
CA TYR A 233 6.59 -10.81 0.04
C TYR A 233 5.69 -12.03 0.24
N ALA A 234 5.12 -12.54 -0.85
CA ALA A 234 4.29 -13.76 -0.86
C ALA A 234 3.27 -13.84 0.30
N GLY A 235 2.58 -12.75 0.60
CA GLY A 235 1.52 -12.67 1.61
C GLY A 235 1.98 -12.36 3.03
N ARG A 236 3.28 -12.19 3.29
CA ARG A 236 3.85 -11.84 4.61
C ARG A 236 4.64 -10.54 4.55
N LEU A 237 4.81 -9.90 5.71
CA LEU A 237 5.75 -8.79 5.85
C LEU A 237 7.17 -9.34 5.93
N ALA A 238 8.07 -8.77 5.16
CA ALA A 238 9.50 -9.07 5.18
C ALA A 238 10.25 -8.06 6.07
N GLU A 239 9.95 -6.77 5.90
CA GLU A 239 10.62 -5.66 6.60
C GLU A 239 9.66 -4.49 6.76
N VAL A 240 9.69 -3.83 7.91
CA VAL A 240 8.90 -2.63 8.22
C VAL A 240 9.77 -1.64 8.99
N GLY A 241 9.80 -0.39 8.56
CA GLY A 241 10.57 0.64 9.24
C GLY A 241 10.23 2.05 8.77
N SER A 242 11.00 3.05 9.26
CA SER A 242 10.98 4.36 8.63
C SER A 242 11.42 4.21 7.16
N THR A 243 10.84 4.98 6.25
CA THR A 243 11.20 4.91 4.82
C THR A 243 12.70 5.09 4.64
N ASP A 244 13.29 6.08 5.32
CA ASP A 244 14.73 6.34 5.24
C ASP A 244 15.57 5.15 5.70
N SER A 245 15.21 4.49 6.81
CA SER A 245 15.94 3.33 7.33
C SER A 245 15.88 2.13 6.37
N VAL A 246 14.68 1.82 5.84
CA VAL A 246 14.48 0.69 4.92
C VAL A 246 15.25 0.89 3.61
N PHE A 247 15.34 2.15 3.13
CA PHE A 247 16.04 2.45 1.87
C PHE A 247 17.55 2.59 2.05
N ALA A 248 18.01 3.22 3.13
CA ALA A 248 19.44 3.44 3.36
C ALA A 248 20.15 2.17 3.85
N ALA A 249 19.46 1.33 4.66
CA ALA A 249 20.03 0.15 5.27
C ALA A 249 19.03 -1.01 5.31
N PRO A 250 18.66 -1.58 4.14
CA PRO A 250 17.75 -2.72 4.07
C PRO A 250 18.35 -3.92 4.81
N ARG A 251 17.56 -4.57 5.64
CA ARG A 251 18.04 -5.65 6.50
C ARG A 251 17.50 -7.01 6.09
N HIS A 252 16.34 -7.07 5.47
CA HIS A 252 15.83 -8.32 4.88
C HIS A 252 16.48 -8.56 3.51
N GLN A 253 16.91 -9.79 3.24
CA GLN A 253 17.57 -10.16 1.98
C GLN A 253 16.71 -9.84 0.75
N TYR A 254 15.39 -10.00 0.84
CA TYR A 254 14.45 -9.61 -0.22
C TYR A 254 14.43 -8.10 -0.46
N THR A 255 14.35 -7.29 0.61
CA THR A 255 14.37 -5.82 0.49
C THR A 255 15.66 -5.34 -0.16
N HIS A 256 16.80 -5.93 0.26
CA HIS A 256 18.11 -5.64 -0.32
C HIS A 256 18.16 -5.99 -1.82
N ALA A 257 17.66 -7.18 -2.19
CA ALA A 257 17.61 -7.60 -3.58
C ALA A 257 16.66 -6.70 -4.42
N LEU A 258 15.52 -6.31 -3.84
CA LEU A 258 14.52 -5.47 -4.51
C LEU A 258 15.06 -4.06 -4.77
N LEU A 259 15.77 -3.46 -3.80
CA LEU A 259 16.45 -2.17 -3.96
C LEU A 259 17.61 -2.27 -4.97
N GLY A 260 18.35 -3.37 -4.95
CA GLY A 260 19.45 -3.61 -5.91
C GLY A 260 18.99 -3.82 -7.36
N ALA A 261 17.69 -4.08 -7.58
CA ALA A 261 17.11 -4.20 -8.91
C ALA A 261 16.63 -2.86 -9.49
N VAL A 262 16.56 -1.79 -8.67
CA VAL A 262 16.16 -0.45 -9.12
C VAL A 262 17.32 0.23 -9.85
N PRO A 263 17.15 0.66 -11.11
CA PRO A 263 18.18 1.41 -11.82
C PRO A 263 18.46 2.74 -11.12
N THR A 264 19.73 3.08 -10.88
CA THR A 264 20.17 4.37 -10.38
C THR A 264 20.88 5.16 -11.49
N LEU A 265 20.94 6.49 -11.36
CA LEU A 265 21.64 7.34 -12.34
C LEU A 265 23.15 7.03 -12.42
N ASP A 266 23.72 6.47 -11.36
CA ASP A 266 25.14 6.11 -11.30
C ASP A 266 25.45 4.76 -11.97
N HIS A 267 24.43 4.02 -12.43
CA HIS A 267 24.65 2.79 -13.18
C HIS A 267 25.36 3.10 -14.51
N LYS A 268 26.55 2.52 -14.66
CA LYS A 268 27.28 2.61 -15.93
C LYS A 268 26.45 1.99 -17.04
N ARG A 269 26.45 2.61 -18.22
CA ARG A 269 25.80 2.06 -19.42
C ARG A 269 26.29 0.61 -19.63
N HIS A 270 25.38 -0.29 -19.98
CA HIS A 270 25.62 -1.72 -20.20
C HIS A 270 25.97 -2.55 -18.95
N THR A 271 25.83 -2.04 -17.73
CA THR A 271 25.91 -2.88 -16.53
C THR A 271 24.61 -3.67 -16.39
N PRO A 272 24.65 -5.01 -16.32
CA PRO A 272 23.44 -5.81 -16.09
C PRO A 272 22.77 -5.42 -14.77
N LEU A 273 21.45 -5.21 -14.80
CA LEU A 273 20.68 -5.02 -13.58
C LEU A 273 20.67 -6.32 -12.76
N ARG A 274 20.75 -6.19 -11.44
CA ARG A 274 20.61 -7.34 -10.53
C ARG A 274 19.14 -7.77 -10.53
N LEU A 275 18.85 -8.88 -11.17
CA LEU A 275 17.50 -9.45 -11.17
C LEU A 275 17.32 -10.37 -9.96
N ILE A 276 16.15 -10.33 -9.35
CA ILE A 276 15.75 -11.34 -8.37
C ILE A 276 15.36 -12.60 -9.15
N THR A 277 16.25 -13.61 -9.13
CA THR A 277 16.04 -14.86 -9.88
C THR A 277 14.91 -15.71 -9.28
N GLY A 278 14.35 -16.61 -10.09
CA GLY A 278 13.26 -17.50 -9.68
C GLY A 278 11.88 -16.83 -9.71
N THR A 279 10.86 -17.58 -9.32
CA THR A 279 9.45 -17.17 -9.30
C THR A 279 8.95 -17.06 -7.86
N LEU A 280 7.88 -16.29 -7.67
CA LEU A 280 7.15 -16.28 -6.39
C LEU A 280 6.69 -17.70 -6.04
N PRO A 281 6.72 -18.08 -4.76
CA PRO A 281 6.20 -19.38 -4.33
C PRO A 281 4.69 -19.49 -4.63
N ASP A 282 4.22 -20.73 -4.83
CA ASP A 282 2.80 -20.99 -5.03
C ASP A 282 2.01 -20.53 -3.80
N PRO A 283 1.07 -19.59 -3.93
CA PRO A 283 0.31 -19.07 -2.79
C PRO A 283 -0.71 -20.11 -2.23
N ILE A 284 -0.93 -21.23 -2.93
CA ILE A 284 -1.77 -22.33 -2.43
C ILE A 284 -0.98 -23.21 -1.47
N ALA A 285 0.31 -23.46 -1.78
CA ALA A 285 1.23 -24.28 -0.98
C ALA A 285 2.54 -23.52 -0.75
N PRO A 286 2.52 -22.40 -0.01
CA PRO A 286 3.74 -21.65 0.28
C PRO A 286 4.67 -22.48 1.17
N PRO A 287 5.99 -22.26 1.11
CA PRO A 287 6.95 -22.88 2.03
C PRO A 287 6.59 -22.60 3.49
N ASP A 288 6.79 -23.58 4.38
CA ASP A 288 6.50 -23.44 5.81
C ASP A 288 7.49 -22.49 6.50
N GLY A 289 8.72 -22.42 6.02
CA GLY A 289 9.76 -21.52 6.49
C GLY A 289 9.68 -20.10 5.91
N CYS A 290 10.87 -19.52 5.70
CA CYS A 290 11.00 -18.23 5.03
C CYS A 290 10.55 -18.36 3.56
N ARG A 291 9.52 -17.63 3.18
CA ARG A 291 8.96 -17.68 1.82
C ARG A 291 9.93 -17.21 0.74
N PHE A 292 10.93 -16.41 1.12
CA PHE A 292 11.97 -15.97 0.21
C PHE A 292 13.15 -16.95 0.10
N ALA A 293 13.27 -17.93 1.01
CA ALA A 293 14.40 -18.87 1.03
C ALA A 293 14.72 -19.53 -0.34
N PRO A 294 13.74 -19.96 -1.17
CA PRO A 294 14.02 -20.54 -2.48
C PRO A 294 14.69 -19.60 -3.49
N ARG A 295 14.65 -18.29 -3.25
CA ARG A 295 15.25 -17.25 -4.11
C ARG A 295 16.39 -16.51 -3.41
N CYS A 296 16.65 -16.82 -2.14
CA CYS A 296 17.62 -16.13 -1.31
C CYS A 296 19.01 -16.72 -1.51
N THR A 297 19.96 -15.92 -1.96
CA THR A 297 21.37 -16.35 -2.12
C THR A 297 22.08 -16.61 -0.79
N SER A 298 21.52 -16.11 0.32
CA SER A 298 22.05 -16.28 1.69
C SER A 298 21.21 -17.27 2.50
N ALA A 299 20.36 -18.11 1.86
CA ALA A 299 19.51 -19.05 2.57
C ALA A 299 20.36 -20.08 3.35
N GLN A 300 19.92 -20.39 4.57
CA GLN A 300 20.53 -21.36 5.47
C GLN A 300 19.44 -22.32 6.01
N ALA A 301 19.86 -23.39 6.68
CA ALA A 301 18.94 -24.36 7.28
C ALA A 301 17.95 -23.70 8.24
N SER A 302 18.34 -22.68 8.99
CA SER A 302 17.48 -21.88 9.87
C SER A 302 16.35 -21.13 9.14
N CYS A 303 16.39 -21.04 7.82
CA CYS A 303 15.35 -20.42 7.03
C CYS A 303 14.22 -21.40 6.62
N THR A 304 14.35 -22.69 6.90
CA THR A 304 13.40 -23.71 6.43
C THR A 304 12.26 -23.92 7.42
N GLU A 305 12.56 -24.13 8.73
CA GLU A 305 11.53 -24.36 9.76
C GLU A 305 12.09 -24.08 11.17
N PRO A 306 11.32 -23.37 12.03
CA PRO A 306 10.15 -22.54 11.71
C PRO A 306 10.56 -21.30 10.91
N GLY A 307 9.59 -20.72 10.13
CA GLY A 307 9.87 -19.47 9.42
C GLY A 307 10.18 -18.32 10.37
N PRO A 308 10.94 -17.29 9.91
CA PRO A 308 11.29 -16.16 10.76
C PRO A 308 10.04 -15.38 11.15
N GLU A 309 9.93 -15.06 12.43
CA GLU A 309 8.96 -14.12 12.95
C GLU A 309 9.46 -12.68 12.77
N MET A 310 8.52 -11.73 12.78
CA MET A 310 8.86 -10.31 12.74
C MET A 310 9.51 -9.89 14.05
N THR A 311 10.80 -9.57 14.02
CA THR A 311 11.58 -9.17 15.19
C THR A 311 12.05 -7.72 15.09
N PRO A 312 12.08 -6.97 16.23
CA PRO A 312 12.63 -5.63 16.24
C PRO A 312 14.15 -5.66 16.09
N LEU A 313 14.68 -4.80 15.23
CA LEU A 313 16.12 -4.53 15.10
C LEU A 313 16.51 -3.23 15.79
N ALA A 314 15.63 -2.24 15.74
CA ALA A 314 15.77 -0.94 16.35
C ALA A 314 14.38 -0.37 16.64
N GLN A 315 14.32 0.79 17.30
CA GLN A 315 13.06 1.51 17.46
C GLN A 315 12.45 1.74 16.05
N ASP A 316 11.24 1.25 15.83
CA ASP A 316 10.51 1.35 14.55
C ASP A 316 11.09 0.59 13.34
N HIS A 317 12.07 -0.30 13.50
CA HIS A 317 12.58 -1.14 12.41
C HIS A 317 12.47 -2.62 12.77
N HIS A 318 11.69 -3.37 11.99
CA HIS A 318 11.37 -4.78 12.22
C HIS A 318 11.64 -5.60 10.96
N ILE A 319 12.12 -6.83 11.12
CA ILE A 319 12.37 -7.75 10.01
C ILE A 319 11.90 -9.17 10.33
N ALA A 320 11.57 -9.92 9.29
CA ALA A 320 11.32 -11.36 9.34
C ALA A 320 12.43 -12.11 8.56
N CYS A 321 13.67 -12.09 9.08
CA CYS A 321 14.82 -12.68 8.40
C CYS A 321 15.76 -13.40 9.37
N CYS A 322 16.07 -14.67 9.12
CA CYS A 322 17.04 -15.45 9.90
C CYS A 322 18.49 -15.02 9.64
N VAL A 323 18.77 -14.46 8.45
CA VAL A 323 20.10 -14.06 7.99
C VAL A 323 20.05 -12.61 7.50
N PRO A 324 19.97 -11.64 8.42
CA PRO A 324 19.89 -10.23 8.05
C PRO A 324 21.12 -9.77 7.24
N VAL A 325 20.89 -8.82 6.33
CA VAL A 325 21.99 -8.10 5.68
C VAL A 325 22.79 -7.36 6.75
N SER A 326 24.13 -7.45 6.71
CA SER A 326 25.00 -6.72 7.64
C SER A 326 24.76 -5.22 7.54
N ALA A 327 24.77 -4.53 8.66
CA ALA A 327 24.69 -3.08 8.67
C ALA A 327 25.92 -2.49 7.95
N PRO A 328 25.76 -1.38 7.19
CA PRO A 328 26.90 -0.65 6.66
C PRO A 328 27.88 -0.32 7.80
N GLY A 329 29.15 -0.78 7.67
CA GLY A 329 30.18 -0.55 8.69
C GLY A 329 30.23 -1.58 9.83
N ALA A 330 29.40 -2.63 9.85
CA ALA A 330 29.59 -3.74 10.78
C ALA A 330 30.83 -4.56 10.36
N PRO A 331 31.76 -4.89 11.30
CA PRO A 331 32.88 -5.74 10.98
C PRO A 331 32.37 -7.10 10.48
N THR A 332 32.89 -7.58 9.35
CA THR A 332 32.62 -8.92 8.85
C THR A 332 33.07 -9.92 9.91
N ALA A 333 32.15 -10.61 10.54
CA ALA A 333 32.47 -11.68 11.48
C ALA A 333 33.24 -12.79 10.71
N GLY A 334 34.50 -12.96 11.10
CA GLY A 334 35.26 -14.18 10.96
C GLY A 334 35.64 -14.60 9.54
N GLY A 335 36.67 -13.98 8.96
CA GLY A 335 37.65 -14.74 8.19
C GLY A 335 38.45 -15.59 9.15
N GLU A 336 38.10 -16.88 9.29
CA GLU A 336 39.03 -17.84 9.86
C GLU A 336 40.34 -17.78 9.07
N ARG A 337 41.39 -17.30 9.73
CA ARG A 337 42.78 -17.48 9.27
C ARG A 337 43.03 -18.98 9.29
N VAL A 338 42.96 -19.63 8.16
CA VAL A 338 43.64 -20.91 7.98
C VAL A 338 45.13 -20.62 8.13
N GLY A 339 45.65 -20.90 9.32
CA GLY A 339 47.09 -20.92 9.60
C GLY A 339 47.72 -22.10 8.95
N ARG A 340 48.83 -21.81 8.28
CA ARG A 340 49.96 -22.58 7.79
C ARG A 340 49.89 -24.12 7.85
#